data_372e0d892ac6dfc38acada97e3ff3886
#
_entry.id   372e0d892ac6dfc38acada97e3ff3886
#
_cell.length_a   1.000
_cell.length_b   1.000
_cell.length_c   1.000
_cell.angle_alpha   90.00
_cell.angle_beta   90.00
_cell.angle_gamma   90.00
#
_symmetry.space_group_name_H-M   'P 1'
#
loop_
_entity.id
_entity.type
_entity.pdbx_description
1 polymer ?
#
loop_
_entity_poly.entity_id
_entity_poly.type
_entity_poly.pdbx_seq_one_letter_code
_entity_poly.pdbx_strand_id
1 'polypeptide(L)'
;MTAMHNILVLYPEHLNLNGDVANAGVLARRMNWYGIDAAIDLYYPGDVLPGHQPDFVLLGHGSVAAWKSIDDDFKRVFPVLQAWVAAGVFGLAVNSGQELLHKAPTKIFAQTLTEGERVSEFVVSEVAWLGDGARLLGYQNSVFDTPLVERVNNFVGTQLHGPVLSKNAALADWFIKGIAGVEDLPADGAGVPHLEYVKQHEEKIWQLEDGSNH
;
A
#
# COMPACT_ATOMS: atom_id res chain seq x y z
N MET A 1 -2.73 16.10 -23.50
CA MET A 1 -1.80 15.13 -22.89
C MET A 1 -2.29 14.92 -21.48
N THR A 2 -2.70 13.70 -21.13
CA THR A 2 -2.98 13.33 -19.75
C THR A 2 -1.71 13.46 -18.93
N ALA A 3 -1.81 13.96 -17.69
CA ALA A 3 -0.65 14.04 -16.81
C ALA A 3 -0.16 12.62 -16.49
N MET A 4 1.15 12.39 -16.56
CA MET A 4 1.78 11.14 -16.14
C MET A 4 1.90 11.16 -14.61
N HIS A 5 1.30 10.19 -13.93
CA HIS A 5 1.41 10.03 -12.49
C HIS A 5 2.63 9.18 -12.10
N ASN A 6 3.31 9.56 -11.04
CA ASN A 6 4.54 8.90 -10.60
C ASN A 6 4.32 8.08 -9.32
N ILE A 7 4.59 6.79 -9.42
CA ILE A 7 4.54 5.83 -8.31
C ILE A 7 5.98 5.53 -7.90
N LEU A 8 6.39 5.98 -6.72
CA LEU A 8 7.73 5.74 -6.19
C LEU A 8 7.76 4.50 -5.30
N VAL A 9 8.61 3.54 -5.62
CA VAL A 9 8.85 2.35 -4.80
C VAL A 9 10.17 2.51 -4.07
N LEU A 10 10.13 2.58 -2.74
CA LEU A 10 11.32 2.68 -1.90
C LEU A 10 11.92 1.30 -1.63
N TYR A 11 13.21 1.13 -1.93
CA TYR A 11 14.01 -0.05 -1.62
C TYR A 11 13.45 -1.38 -2.17
N PRO A 12 13.16 -1.49 -3.48
CA PRO A 12 12.45 -2.63 -4.05
C PRO A 12 13.16 -3.99 -3.87
N GLU A 13 14.49 -4.00 -3.71
CA GLU A 13 15.27 -5.22 -3.47
C GLU A 13 15.32 -5.63 -1.99
N HIS A 14 15.10 -4.69 -1.08
CA HIS A 14 15.17 -4.90 0.37
C HIS A 14 13.79 -5.11 1.00
N LEU A 15 12.78 -4.39 0.49
CA LEU A 15 11.44 -4.33 1.04
C LEU A 15 10.41 -4.99 0.13
N ASN A 16 10.67 -6.24 -0.24
CA ASN A 16 9.83 -7.04 -1.16
C ASN A 16 9.70 -8.50 -0.71
N LEU A 17 9.75 -8.74 0.60
CA LEU A 17 9.83 -10.12 1.12
C LEU A 17 8.62 -10.97 0.72
N ASN A 18 7.44 -10.38 0.61
CA ASN A 18 6.20 -11.06 0.21
C ASN A 18 5.66 -10.59 -1.16
N GLY A 19 6.52 -10.06 -2.01
CA GLY A 19 6.12 -9.54 -3.32
C GLY A 19 5.45 -8.16 -3.24
N ASP A 20 5.76 -7.35 -2.23
CA ASP A 20 5.09 -6.07 -1.97
C ASP A 20 5.25 -5.06 -3.11
N VAL A 21 6.35 -5.12 -3.86
CA VAL A 21 6.57 -4.30 -5.07
C VAL A 21 5.43 -4.45 -6.09
N ALA A 22 4.78 -5.62 -6.12
CA ALA A 22 3.64 -5.84 -7.01
C ALA A 22 2.44 -4.92 -6.69
N ASN A 23 2.34 -4.31 -5.49
CA ASN A 23 1.32 -3.30 -5.22
C ASN A 23 1.43 -2.10 -6.18
N ALA A 24 2.65 -1.63 -6.46
CA ALA A 24 2.88 -0.56 -7.43
C ALA A 24 2.45 -0.99 -8.85
N GLY A 25 2.78 -2.24 -9.24
CA GLY A 25 2.37 -2.81 -10.52
C GLY A 25 0.85 -2.93 -10.67
N VAL A 26 0.17 -3.39 -9.61
CA VAL A 26 -1.31 -3.45 -9.57
C VAL A 26 -1.91 -2.06 -9.71
N LEU A 27 -1.40 -1.09 -8.94
CA LEU A 27 -1.89 0.29 -8.99
C LEU A 27 -1.74 0.89 -10.40
N ALA A 28 -0.52 0.85 -10.97
CA ALA A 28 -0.25 1.37 -12.30
C ALA A 28 -1.10 0.67 -13.37
N ARG A 29 -1.23 -0.66 -13.29
CA ARG A 29 -2.05 -1.43 -14.24
C ARG A 29 -3.52 -1.05 -14.18
N ARG A 30 -4.07 -0.88 -12.98
CA ARG A 30 -5.47 -0.45 -12.82
C ARG A 30 -5.69 0.98 -13.30
N MET A 31 -4.74 1.90 -13.00
CA MET A 31 -4.78 3.27 -13.55
C MET A 31 -4.86 3.25 -15.08
N ASN A 32 -4.01 2.44 -15.72
CA ASN A 32 -4.05 2.29 -17.19
C ASN A 32 -5.37 1.72 -17.70
N TRP A 33 -6.05 0.85 -16.97
CA TRP A 33 -7.38 0.37 -17.34
C TRP A 33 -8.43 1.49 -17.36
N TYR A 34 -8.25 2.51 -16.52
CA TYR A 34 -9.09 3.71 -16.48
C TYR A 34 -8.61 4.83 -17.44
N GLY A 35 -7.58 4.56 -18.26
CA GLY A 35 -7.02 5.56 -19.17
C GLY A 35 -6.17 6.63 -18.47
N ILE A 36 -5.70 6.33 -17.25
CA ILE A 36 -4.83 7.20 -16.44
C ILE A 36 -3.40 6.71 -16.59
N ASP A 37 -2.52 7.54 -17.15
CA ASP A 37 -1.11 7.20 -17.38
C ASP A 37 -0.34 7.23 -16.06
N ALA A 38 0.42 6.14 -15.77
CA ALA A 38 1.25 6.02 -14.59
C ALA A 38 2.61 5.40 -14.91
N ALA A 39 3.67 5.92 -14.28
CA ALA A 39 5.03 5.39 -14.31
C ALA A 39 5.45 4.92 -12.91
N ILE A 40 6.30 3.89 -12.86
CA ILE A 40 6.87 3.38 -11.61
C ILE A 40 8.33 3.75 -11.59
N ASP A 41 8.74 4.52 -10.59
CA ASP A 41 10.11 4.86 -10.28
C ASP A 41 10.60 4.00 -9.11
N LEU A 42 11.81 3.46 -9.23
CA LEU A 42 12.43 2.61 -8.22
C LEU A 42 13.56 3.40 -7.55
N TYR A 43 13.54 3.41 -6.22
CA TYR A 43 14.57 4.06 -5.41
C TYR A 43 15.42 3.01 -4.70
N TYR A 44 16.73 3.04 -4.93
CA TYR A 44 17.71 2.16 -4.30
C TYR A 44 18.55 2.92 -3.26
N PRO A 45 19.18 2.22 -2.29
CA PRO A 45 20.05 2.87 -1.31
C PRO A 45 21.17 3.68 -1.99
N GLY A 46 21.29 4.94 -1.62
CA GLY A 46 22.27 5.86 -2.19
C GLY A 46 21.80 6.66 -3.40
N ASP A 47 20.66 6.35 -3.96
CA ASP A 47 20.08 7.12 -5.05
C ASP A 47 19.74 8.56 -4.62
N VAL A 48 19.59 9.42 -5.60
CA VAL A 48 19.02 10.76 -5.41
C VAL A 48 17.50 10.65 -5.46
N LEU A 49 16.83 11.14 -4.43
CA LEU A 49 15.37 11.23 -4.44
C LEU A 49 14.89 12.11 -5.62
N PRO A 50 13.72 11.80 -6.20
CA PRO A 50 13.13 12.62 -7.24
C PRO A 50 13.06 14.09 -6.83
N GLY A 51 13.41 15.01 -7.74
CA GLY A 51 13.31 16.45 -7.50
C GLY A 51 11.88 16.98 -7.45
N HIS A 52 10.89 16.13 -7.72
CA HIS A 52 9.47 16.40 -7.65
C HIS A 52 8.79 15.44 -6.66
N GLN A 53 7.67 15.87 -6.14
CA GLN A 53 6.84 15.07 -5.24
C GLN A 53 6.17 13.94 -6.04
N PRO A 54 6.29 12.66 -5.63
CA PRO A 54 5.54 11.57 -6.26
C PRO A 54 4.05 11.66 -5.95
N ASP A 55 3.21 11.06 -6.79
CA ASP A 55 1.77 10.95 -6.51
C ASP A 55 1.47 9.82 -5.53
N PHE A 56 2.32 8.77 -5.54
CA PHE A 56 2.20 7.63 -4.63
C PHE A 56 3.57 7.11 -4.19
N VAL A 57 3.69 6.69 -2.92
CA VAL A 57 4.90 6.07 -2.37
C VAL A 57 4.58 4.70 -1.80
N LEU A 58 5.36 3.69 -2.18
CA LEU A 58 5.31 2.34 -1.61
C LEU A 58 6.51 2.08 -0.71
N LEU A 59 6.23 1.67 0.53
CA LEU A 59 7.19 1.15 1.50
C LEU A 59 6.79 -0.28 1.85
N GLY A 60 7.50 -1.27 1.32
CA GLY A 60 7.16 -2.68 1.48
C GLY A 60 7.64 -3.28 2.80
N HIS A 61 7.55 -4.62 2.88
CA HIS A 61 8.01 -5.43 3.98
C HIS A 61 9.41 -5.99 3.74
N GLY A 62 10.27 -5.87 4.73
CA GLY A 62 11.61 -6.43 4.73
C GLY A 62 11.95 -7.18 6.01
N SER A 63 12.93 -8.07 5.93
CA SER A 63 13.51 -8.71 7.12
C SER A 63 14.27 -7.70 7.99
N VAL A 64 14.53 -8.06 9.24
CA VAL A 64 15.37 -7.26 10.14
C VAL A 64 16.74 -6.98 9.52
N ALA A 65 17.32 -7.95 8.81
CA ALA A 65 18.61 -7.77 8.13
C ALA A 65 18.51 -6.78 6.96
N ALA A 66 17.43 -6.83 6.18
CA ALA A 66 17.18 -5.89 5.09
C ALA A 66 17.05 -4.46 5.63
N TRP A 67 16.25 -4.24 6.67
CA TRP A 67 16.12 -2.93 7.31
C TRP A 67 17.45 -2.41 7.85
N LYS A 68 18.24 -3.28 8.48
CA LYS A 68 19.56 -2.90 8.99
C LYS A 68 20.52 -2.48 7.86
N SER A 69 20.43 -3.11 6.71
CA SER A 69 21.31 -2.77 5.55
C SER A 69 21.00 -1.43 4.92
N ILE A 70 19.78 -0.93 5.06
CA ILE A 70 19.34 0.37 4.50
C ILE A 70 19.16 1.46 5.58
N ASP A 71 19.46 1.18 6.85
CA ASP A 71 19.15 2.06 7.98
C ASP A 71 19.70 3.49 7.82
N ASP A 72 20.96 3.62 7.41
CA ASP A 72 21.57 4.94 7.24
C ASP A 72 20.97 5.71 6.06
N ASP A 73 20.64 5.02 4.98
CA ASP A 73 19.96 5.65 3.85
C ASP A 73 18.52 6.00 4.20
N PHE A 74 17.82 5.13 4.92
CA PHE A 74 16.44 5.39 5.37
C PHE A 74 16.36 6.60 6.30
N LYS A 75 17.34 6.80 7.18
CA LYS A 75 17.43 8.02 8.02
C LYS A 75 17.49 9.30 7.18
N ARG A 76 18.12 9.25 5.99
CA ARG A 76 18.17 10.36 5.04
C ARG A 76 16.84 10.55 4.30
N VAL A 77 16.18 9.46 3.93
CA VAL A 77 14.92 9.47 3.17
C VAL A 77 13.72 9.81 4.06
N PHE A 78 13.74 9.37 5.31
CA PHE A 78 12.60 9.46 6.22
C PHE A 78 12.04 10.88 6.42
N PRO A 79 12.84 11.94 6.62
CA PRO A 79 12.33 13.30 6.72
C PRO A 79 11.58 13.77 5.46
N VAL A 80 12.02 13.31 4.28
CA VAL A 80 11.37 13.62 3.00
C VAL A 80 10.05 12.87 2.89
N LEU A 81 10.02 11.59 3.27
CA LEU A 81 8.80 10.80 3.34
C LEU A 81 7.77 11.46 4.29
N GLN A 82 8.20 11.92 5.46
CA GLN A 82 7.32 12.66 6.38
C GLN A 82 6.75 13.93 5.77
N ALA A 83 7.57 14.69 5.05
CA ALA A 83 7.12 15.89 4.36
C ALA A 83 6.09 15.56 3.27
N TRP A 84 6.28 14.49 2.52
CA TRP A 84 5.32 14.01 1.52
C TRP A 84 3.99 13.57 2.16
N VAL A 85 4.05 12.81 3.25
CA VAL A 85 2.83 12.42 4.00
C VAL A 85 2.09 13.65 4.53
N ALA A 86 2.81 14.62 5.07
CA ALA A 86 2.23 15.88 5.56
C ALA A 86 1.60 16.72 4.43
N ALA A 87 2.20 16.66 3.23
CA ALA A 87 1.68 17.32 2.03
C ALA A 87 0.51 16.58 1.37
N GLY A 88 0.14 15.39 1.89
CA GLY A 88 -1.01 14.62 1.38
C GLY A 88 -0.68 13.67 0.23
N VAL A 89 0.60 13.35 -0.01
CA VAL A 89 0.98 12.29 -0.94
C VAL A 89 0.32 10.98 -0.56
N PHE A 90 -0.21 10.27 -1.55
CA PHE A 90 -0.75 8.94 -1.33
C PHE A 90 0.37 7.93 -1.07
N GLY A 91 0.09 6.90 -0.29
CA GLY A 91 1.11 5.88 -0.07
C GLY A 91 0.62 4.68 0.72
N LEU A 92 1.42 3.63 0.65
CA LEU A 92 1.16 2.36 1.30
C LEU A 92 2.44 1.87 1.99
N ALA A 93 2.35 1.63 3.29
CA ALA A 93 3.37 0.95 4.08
C ALA A 93 2.87 -0.43 4.51
N VAL A 94 3.64 -1.49 4.20
CA VAL A 94 3.25 -2.88 4.43
C VAL A 94 4.06 -3.48 5.57
N ASN A 95 3.38 -4.03 6.57
CA ASN A 95 3.93 -4.78 7.71
C ASN A 95 5.13 -4.07 8.37
N SER A 96 6.37 -4.58 8.25
CA SER A 96 7.53 -3.94 8.86
C SER A 96 7.77 -2.50 8.41
N GLY A 97 7.30 -2.13 7.22
CA GLY A 97 7.25 -0.74 6.77
C GLY A 97 6.32 0.11 7.64
N GLN A 98 5.10 -0.35 7.90
CA GLN A 98 4.18 0.28 8.84
C GLN A 98 4.78 0.33 10.25
N GLU A 99 5.29 -0.80 10.76
CA GLU A 99 5.90 -0.90 12.09
C GLU A 99 7.04 0.10 12.31
N LEU A 100 7.89 0.29 11.29
CA LEU A 100 8.97 1.25 11.35
C LEU A 100 8.46 2.69 11.47
N LEU A 101 7.37 3.02 10.78
CA LEU A 101 6.76 4.35 10.83
C LEU A 101 6.09 4.68 12.17
N HIS A 102 5.82 3.67 13.00
CA HIS A 102 5.45 3.83 14.39
C HIS A 102 6.66 4.05 15.33
N LYS A 103 7.82 3.46 14.97
CA LYS A 103 9.03 3.45 15.83
C LYS A 103 9.94 4.65 15.60
N ALA A 104 9.80 5.34 14.47
CA ALA A 104 10.65 6.48 14.13
C ALA A 104 10.53 7.61 15.16
N PRO A 105 11.59 8.40 15.39
CA PRO A 105 11.61 9.48 16.38
C PRO A 105 10.46 10.49 16.23
N THR A 106 10.10 10.78 14.99
CA THR A 106 8.93 11.56 14.60
C THR A 106 7.97 10.63 13.88
N LYS A 107 7.03 10.07 14.61
CA LYS A 107 6.12 9.04 14.13
C LYS A 107 5.22 9.57 13.00
N ILE A 108 4.99 8.77 11.97
CA ILE A 108 3.91 8.98 11.01
C ILE A 108 2.61 8.44 11.61
N PHE A 109 2.64 7.22 12.16
CA PHE A 109 1.52 6.63 12.88
C PHE A 109 1.70 6.83 14.39
N ALA A 110 0.67 7.32 15.06
CA ALA A 110 0.78 7.80 16.44
C ALA A 110 0.84 6.69 17.48
N GLN A 111 0.24 5.53 17.21
CA GLN A 111 0.13 4.43 18.18
C GLN A 111 1.51 3.91 18.57
N THR A 112 1.68 3.59 19.84
CA THR A 112 2.88 2.87 20.32
C THR A 112 2.67 1.38 20.12
N LEU A 113 3.62 0.72 19.47
CA LEU A 113 3.57 -0.72 19.26
C LEU A 113 3.90 -1.45 20.56
N THR A 114 3.13 -2.48 20.86
CA THR A 114 3.42 -3.45 21.91
C THR A 114 3.69 -4.81 21.28
N GLU A 115 4.65 -5.54 21.82
CA GLU A 115 4.89 -6.92 21.44
C GLU A 115 3.86 -7.83 22.12
N GLY A 116 3.24 -8.72 21.34
CA GLY A 116 2.23 -9.67 21.78
C GLY A 116 2.53 -11.08 21.29
N GLU A 117 1.54 -11.93 21.29
CA GLU A 117 1.62 -13.24 20.66
C GLU A 117 1.67 -13.11 19.15
N ARG A 118 2.40 -14.03 18.48
CA ARG A 118 2.46 -14.04 17.02
C ARG A 118 1.10 -14.40 16.45
N VAL A 119 0.57 -13.51 15.64
CA VAL A 119 -0.57 -13.79 14.77
C VAL A 119 -0.06 -14.22 13.40
N SER A 120 -0.59 -15.32 12.84
CA SER A 120 -0.17 -15.87 11.54
C SER A 120 -1.38 -16.53 10.88
N GLU A 121 -2.28 -15.72 10.31
CA GLU A 121 -3.57 -16.17 9.77
C GLU A 121 -4.11 -15.20 8.73
N PHE A 122 -5.11 -15.65 7.96
CA PHE A 122 -5.92 -14.76 7.15
C PHE A 122 -6.89 -13.97 8.03
N VAL A 123 -6.93 -12.68 7.77
CA VAL A 123 -7.74 -11.73 8.55
C VAL A 123 -8.52 -10.80 7.64
N VAL A 124 -9.66 -10.37 8.15
CA VAL A 124 -10.52 -9.36 7.52
C VAL A 124 -10.57 -8.14 8.44
N SER A 125 -10.32 -6.97 7.90
CA SER A 125 -10.42 -5.70 8.61
C SER A 125 -11.53 -4.85 8.03
N GLU A 126 -12.46 -4.39 8.85
CA GLU A 126 -13.41 -3.35 8.46
C GLU A 126 -12.71 -2.01 8.37
N VAL A 127 -12.99 -1.26 7.30
CA VAL A 127 -12.30 0.00 6.98
C VAL A 127 -13.31 1.08 6.63
N ALA A 128 -13.91 1.68 7.65
CA ALA A 128 -15.01 2.64 7.53
C ALA A 128 -14.71 3.83 6.60
N TRP A 129 -13.45 4.28 6.52
CA TRP A 129 -13.08 5.40 5.64
C TRP A 129 -13.03 5.06 4.15
N LEU A 130 -13.14 3.78 3.77
CA LEU A 130 -13.31 3.33 2.37
C LEU A 130 -14.78 3.32 1.92
N GLY A 131 -15.72 3.42 2.84
CA GLY A 131 -17.16 3.38 2.61
C GLY A 131 -17.88 2.42 3.57
N ASP A 132 -19.21 2.49 3.58
CA ASP A 132 -20.03 1.65 4.44
C ASP A 132 -19.84 0.17 4.11
N GLY A 133 -19.48 -0.62 5.13
CA GLY A 133 -19.24 -2.06 5.00
C GLY A 133 -17.99 -2.44 4.22
N ALA A 134 -17.11 -1.48 3.89
CA ALA A 134 -15.85 -1.78 3.21
C ALA A 134 -14.92 -2.59 4.13
N ARG A 135 -14.40 -3.67 3.57
CA ARG A 135 -13.49 -4.59 4.27
C ARG A 135 -12.25 -4.83 3.43
N LEU A 136 -11.12 -5.07 4.09
CA LEU A 136 -9.87 -5.49 3.46
C LEU A 136 -9.49 -6.88 3.96
N LEU A 137 -9.02 -7.70 3.06
CA LEU A 137 -8.61 -9.07 3.28
C LEU A 137 -7.10 -9.22 3.06
N GLY A 138 -6.43 -9.98 3.91
CA GLY A 138 -5.06 -10.36 3.70
C GLY A 138 -4.55 -11.30 4.78
N TYR A 139 -3.30 -11.71 4.63
CA TYR A 139 -2.61 -12.55 5.59
C TYR A 139 -1.83 -11.67 6.56
N GLN A 140 -2.09 -11.81 7.86
CA GLN A 140 -1.29 -11.19 8.91
C GLN A 140 -0.21 -12.14 9.39
N ASN A 141 1.02 -11.65 9.54
CA ASN A 141 2.09 -12.36 10.21
C ASN A 141 2.94 -11.34 10.98
N SER A 142 2.56 -11.08 12.22
CA SER A 142 3.21 -10.10 13.08
C SER A 142 3.23 -10.57 14.54
N VAL A 143 4.16 -10.04 15.32
CA VAL A 143 4.20 -10.14 16.77
C VAL A 143 3.79 -8.84 17.44
N PHE A 144 3.50 -7.80 16.66
CA PHE A 144 3.13 -6.50 17.22
C PHE A 144 1.62 -6.31 17.20
N ASP A 145 1.10 -5.76 18.30
CA ASP A 145 -0.27 -5.27 18.39
C ASP A 145 -0.38 -3.94 17.64
N THR A 146 -0.50 -4.06 16.34
CA THR A 146 -0.58 -2.96 15.38
C THR A 146 -1.94 -2.99 14.72
N PRO A 147 -2.58 -1.85 14.44
CA PRO A 147 -3.79 -1.85 13.63
C PRO A 147 -3.58 -2.59 12.31
N LEU A 148 -4.51 -3.49 11.97
CA LEU A 148 -4.44 -4.21 10.69
C LEU A 148 -4.39 -3.26 9.50
N VAL A 149 -5.14 -2.16 9.60
CA VAL A 149 -5.14 -1.08 8.62
C VAL A 149 -5.33 0.24 9.35
N GLU A 150 -4.48 1.20 9.08
CA GLU A 150 -4.58 2.57 9.61
C GLU A 150 -4.26 3.60 8.54
N ARG A 151 -4.61 4.84 8.78
CA ARG A 151 -4.40 5.93 7.83
C ARG A 151 -4.03 7.24 8.51
N VAL A 152 -3.06 7.94 7.92
CA VAL A 152 -2.73 9.34 8.24
C VAL A 152 -2.75 10.12 6.94
N ASN A 153 -3.63 11.12 6.82
CA ASN A 153 -3.91 11.81 5.56
C ASN A 153 -4.28 10.80 4.45
N ASN A 154 -3.46 10.71 3.41
CA ASN A 154 -3.60 9.79 2.29
C ASN A 154 -2.62 8.61 2.35
N PHE A 155 -1.91 8.45 3.46
CA PHE A 155 -0.93 7.41 3.65
C PHE A 155 -1.51 6.27 4.50
N VAL A 156 -1.53 5.06 3.95
CA VAL A 156 -2.10 3.87 4.57
C VAL A 156 -0.99 2.96 5.09
N GLY A 157 -1.10 2.53 6.33
CA GLY A 157 -0.30 1.46 6.92
C GLY A 157 -1.14 0.19 7.02
N THR A 158 -0.54 -0.97 6.76
CA THR A 158 -1.25 -2.25 6.89
C THR A 158 -0.33 -3.39 7.32
N GLN A 159 -0.86 -4.27 8.17
CA GLN A 159 -0.25 -5.55 8.53
C GLN A 159 -0.58 -6.68 7.54
N LEU A 160 -1.42 -6.42 6.55
CA LEU A 160 -1.82 -7.40 5.56
C LEU A 160 -0.68 -7.65 4.56
N HIS A 161 -0.25 -8.90 4.47
CA HIS A 161 0.83 -9.34 3.59
C HIS A 161 0.39 -9.70 2.18
N GLY A 162 1.41 -9.79 1.29
CA GLY A 162 1.27 -10.05 -0.14
C GLY A 162 0.83 -8.79 -0.86
N PRO A 163 0.74 -8.77 -2.17
CA PRO A 163 0.26 -7.58 -2.85
C PRO A 163 -1.17 -7.26 -2.42
N VAL A 164 -1.31 -6.42 -1.40
CA VAL A 164 -2.60 -6.13 -0.75
C VAL A 164 -3.60 -5.54 -1.73
N LEU A 165 -3.11 -4.74 -2.69
CA LEU A 165 -3.95 -4.14 -3.72
C LEU A 165 -4.50 -5.14 -4.74
N SER A 166 -3.86 -6.31 -4.89
CA SER A 166 -4.35 -7.36 -5.79
C SER A 166 -5.59 -8.08 -5.26
N LYS A 167 -5.78 -8.07 -3.94
CA LYS A 167 -6.90 -8.71 -3.25
C LYS A 167 -8.00 -7.72 -2.85
N ASN A 168 -7.71 -6.42 -2.91
CA ASN A 168 -8.56 -5.38 -2.36
C ASN A 168 -8.73 -4.24 -3.38
N ALA A 169 -9.57 -4.46 -4.41
CA ALA A 169 -9.81 -3.49 -5.47
C ALA A 169 -10.34 -2.16 -4.93
N ALA A 170 -11.18 -2.19 -3.89
CA ALA A 170 -11.71 -0.98 -3.28
C ALA A 170 -10.61 -0.05 -2.74
N LEU A 171 -9.55 -0.62 -2.13
CA LEU A 171 -8.40 0.17 -1.68
C LEU A 171 -7.59 0.71 -2.86
N ALA A 172 -7.37 -0.11 -3.90
CA ALA A 172 -6.68 0.35 -5.10
C ALA A 172 -7.45 1.48 -5.80
N ASP A 173 -8.77 1.35 -5.94
CA ASP A 173 -9.63 2.36 -6.56
C ASP A 173 -9.69 3.65 -5.72
N TRP A 174 -9.65 3.54 -4.39
CA TRP A 174 -9.55 4.71 -3.51
C TRP A 174 -8.26 5.49 -3.76
N PHE A 175 -7.12 4.81 -3.89
CA PHE A 175 -5.86 5.45 -4.27
C PHE A 175 -5.97 6.11 -5.65
N ILE A 176 -6.49 5.40 -6.65
CA ILE A 176 -6.60 5.89 -8.02
C ILE A 176 -7.47 7.15 -8.09
N LYS A 177 -8.63 7.14 -7.43
CA LYS A 177 -9.54 8.29 -7.35
C LYS A 177 -8.83 9.51 -6.78
N GLY A 178 -8.13 9.32 -5.67
CA GLY A 178 -7.42 10.40 -5.00
C GLY A 178 -6.24 10.94 -5.80
N ILE A 179 -5.43 10.06 -6.41
CA ILE A 179 -4.29 10.45 -7.26
C ILE A 179 -4.77 11.21 -8.50
N ALA A 180 -5.82 10.73 -9.15
CA ALA A 180 -6.38 11.36 -10.34
C ALA A 180 -7.25 12.59 -10.05
N GLY A 181 -7.61 12.81 -8.77
CA GLY A 181 -8.49 13.92 -8.38
C GLY A 181 -9.91 13.79 -8.91
N VAL A 182 -10.45 12.55 -9.00
CA VAL A 182 -11.79 12.27 -9.51
C VAL A 182 -12.66 11.63 -8.43
N GLU A 183 -13.97 11.93 -8.47
CA GLU A 183 -14.93 11.31 -7.54
C GLU A 183 -15.25 9.88 -7.98
N ASP A 184 -15.40 9.65 -9.28
CA ASP A 184 -15.73 8.36 -9.86
C ASP A 184 -14.75 7.96 -10.95
N LEU A 185 -14.42 6.66 -10.97
CA LEU A 185 -13.63 6.08 -12.04
C LEU A 185 -14.53 5.79 -13.25
N PRO A 186 -14.01 6.00 -14.48
CA PRO A 186 -14.79 5.75 -15.67
C PRO A 186 -15.30 4.31 -15.73
N ALA A 187 -16.62 4.13 -15.87
CA ALA A 187 -17.21 2.82 -16.05
C ALA A 187 -16.84 2.16 -17.39
N ASP A 188 -16.49 2.99 -18.38
CA ASP A 188 -16.33 2.63 -19.81
C ASP A 188 -14.88 2.69 -20.29
N GLY A 189 -13.89 2.56 -19.37
CA GLY A 189 -12.48 2.52 -19.77
C GLY A 189 -12.17 1.31 -20.68
N ALA A 190 -11.14 1.41 -21.50
CA ALA A 190 -10.67 0.32 -22.39
C ALA A 190 -10.35 -1.01 -21.66
N GLY A 191 -10.43 -1.04 -20.34
CA GLY A 191 -10.18 -2.16 -19.47
C GLY A 191 -11.41 -2.74 -18.76
N VAL A 192 -12.62 -2.26 -19.03
CA VAL A 192 -13.86 -2.71 -18.34
C VAL A 192 -14.02 -4.23 -18.25
N PRO A 193 -13.75 -5.05 -19.29
CA PRO A 193 -13.81 -6.51 -19.13
C PRO A 193 -12.88 -7.06 -18.08
N HIS A 194 -11.73 -6.43 -17.85
CA HIS A 194 -10.77 -6.84 -16.84
C HIS A 194 -11.23 -6.48 -15.42
N LEU A 195 -11.93 -5.37 -15.25
CA LEU A 195 -12.49 -4.96 -13.96
C LEU A 195 -13.58 -5.90 -13.49
N GLU A 196 -14.48 -6.35 -14.39
CA GLU A 196 -15.49 -7.34 -14.08
C GLU A 196 -14.85 -8.67 -13.65
N TYR A 197 -13.83 -9.11 -14.38
CA TYR A 197 -13.07 -10.30 -14.03
C TYR A 197 -12.41 -10.18 -12.64
N VAL A 198 -11.81 -9.02 -12.32
CA VAL A 198 -11.20 -8.77 -11.00
C VAL A 198 -12.25 -8.85 -9.90
N LYS A 199 -13.41 -8.20 -10.05
CA LYS A 199 -14.51 -8.25 -9.07
C LYS A 199 -14.98 -9.69 -8.83
N GLN A 200 -15.20 -10.47 -9.88
CA GLN A 200 -15.60 -11.88 -9.75
C GLN A 200 -14.55 -12.73 -9.04
N HIS A 201 -13.26 -12.42 -9.24
CA HIS A 201 -12.17 -13.13 -8.55
C HIS A 201 -12.05 -12.70 -7.08
N GLU A 202 -12.23 -11.44 -6.78
CA GLU A 202 -12.29 -10.96 -5.40
C GLU A 202 -13.44 -11.62 -4.63
N GLU A 203 -14.64 -11.66 -5.20
CA GLU A 203 -15.78 -12.34 -4.59
C GLU A 203 -15.49 -13.82 -4.30
N LYS A 204 -14.82 -14.52 -5.23
CA LYS A 204 -14.41 -15.91 -5.01
C LYS A 204 -13.37 -16.06 -3.91
N ILE A 205 -12.36 -15.18 -3.86
CA ILE A 205 -11.36 -15.19 -2.80
C ILE A 205 -12.03 -14.94 -1.45
N TRP A 206 -12.92 -13.97 -1.37
CA TRP A 206 -13.68 -13.67 -0.17
C TRP A 206 -14.53 -14.86 0.31
N GLN A 207 -15.20 -15.55 -0.62
CA GLN A 207 -16.01 -16.75 -0.32
C GLN A 207 -15.16 -17.92 0.20
N LEU A 208 -13.96 -18.12 -0.35
CA LEU A 208 -13.05 -19.18 0.08
C LEU A 208 -12.50 -18.94 1.48
N GLU A 209 -12.26 -17.68 1.84
CA GLU A 209 -11.63 -17.32 3.10
C GLU A 209 -12.64 -17.07 4.23
N ASP A 210 -13.89 -16.70 3.91
CA ASP A 210 -14.98 -16.55 4.89
C ASP A 210 -15.58 -17.89 5.33
N GLY A 211 -15.04 -19.01 4.84
CA GLY A 211 -15.49 -20.36 5.22
C GLY A 211 -16.91 -20.69 4.76
N SER A 212 -17.50 -19.89 3.88
CA SER A 212 -18.89 -20.02 3.43
C SER A 212 -19.12 -21.11 2.38
N ASN A 213 -18.08 -21.90 2.05
CA ASN A 213 -18.19 -23.11 1.20
C ASN A 213 -18.11 -24.39 2.07
N HIS A 214 -19.18 -24.70 2.76
CA HIS A 214 -19.47 -26.05 3.28
C HIS A 214 -20.70 -26.61 2.60
#